data_986e9ce65446d336028c9a5c600eccee
#
_entry.id   986e9ce65446d336028c9a5c600eccee
#
_cell.length_a   1.000
_cell.length_b   1.000
_cell.length_c   1.000
_cell.angle_alpha   90.00
_cell.angle_beta   90.00
_cell.angle_gamma   90.00
#
_symmetry.space_group_name_H-M   'P 1'
#
loop_
_entity.id
_entity.type
_entity.pdbx_description
1 polymer ?
#
loop_
_entity_poly.entity_id
_entity_poly.type
_entity_poly.pdbx_seq_one_letter_code
_entity_poly.pdbx_strand_id
1 'polypeptide(L)'
;MYRCKLDIRIFSEDPLLLADVRNIAPLERFEHEVSGYRSFSPEAVRGSDIIVLDLPVAERPEAVRALCKPGAILVFCMEAEAFAVLRTPSLEAADDIWVKPFHRDFGAVRFKKILAGIKHRKDSRLTQTYLDTIIDSIPDLIWFKDVKGSHLKVNNG
;
A
#
# COMPACT_ATOMS: atom_id res chain seq x y z
N MET A 1 8.10 -19.78 8.63
CA MET A 1 8.07 -19.04 7.36
C MET A 1 7.12 -17.85 7.53
N TYR A 2 7.60 -16.65 7.30
CA TYR A 2 6.78 -15.45 7.47
C TYR A 2 5.76 -15.35 6.32
N ARG A 3 4.47 -15.33 6.65
CA ARG A 3 3.39 -15.06 5.72
C ARG A 3 2.76 -13.72 6.08
N CYS A 4 2.61 -12.85 5.12
CA CYS A 4 1.95 -11.56 5.29
C CYS A 4 0.57 -11.63 4.63
N LYS A 5 -0.47 -11.37 5.41
CA LYS A 5 -1.82 -11.18 4.89
C LYS A 5 -2.05 -9.69 4.64
N LEU A 6 -2.52 -9.36 3.44
CA LEU A 6 -2.89 -8.00 3.06
C LEU A 6 -4.41 -7.91 2.92
N ASP A 7 -4.99 -6.89 3.52
CA ASP A 7 -6.40 -6.55 3.37
C ASP A 7 -6.56 -5.49 2.28
N ILE A 8 -7.32 -5.87 1.25
CA ILE A 8 -7.60 -5.02 0.09
C ILE A 8 -9.09 -4.71 0.09
N ARG A 9 -9.44 -3.43 0.05
CA ARG A 9 -10.81 -2.95 0.00
C ARG A 9 -11.04 -2.16 -1.28
N ILE A 10 -12.09 -2.54 -2.01
CA ILE A 10 -12.45 -1.91 -3.29
C ILE A 10 -13.82 -1.28 -3.10
N PHE A 11 -13.87 0.03 -3.25
CA PHE A 11 -15.12 0.81 -3.22
C PHE A 11 -15.50 1.13 -4.65
N SER A 12 -16.41 0.34 -5.22
CA SER A 12 -16.85 0.46 -6.60
C SER A 12 -18.23 -0.17 -6.79
N GLU A 13 -19.00 0.39 -7.69
CA GLU A 13 -20.22 -0.23 -8.19
C GLU A 13 -19.94 -1.19 -9.36
N ASP A 14 -18.73 -1.19 -9.91
CA ASP A 14 -18.32 -2.05 -11.01
C ASP A 14 -17.90 -3.45 -10.51
N PRO A 15 -18.71 -4.49 -10.80
CA PRO A 15 -18.37 -5.86 -10.38
C PRO A 15 -17.15 -6.43 -11.14
N LEU A 16 -16.82 -5.91 -12.32
CA LEU A 16 -15.68 -6.38 -13.11
C LEU A 16 -14.38 -5.97 -12.45
N LEU A 17 -14.28 -4.75 -11.94
CA LEU A 17 -13.10 -4.29 -11.20
C LEU A 17 -12.78 -5.20 -10.00
N LEU A 18 -13.80 -5.55 -9.23
CA LEU A 18 -13.66 -6.44 -8.08
C LEU A 18 -13.19 -7.84 -8.51
N ALA A 19 -13.80 -8.39 -9.56
CA ALA A 19 -13.45 -9.71 -10.09
C ALA A 19 -12.01 -9.74 -10.62
N ASP A 20 -11.61 -8.71 -11.35
CA ASP A 20 -10.27 -8.62 -11.93
C ASP A 20 -9.19 -8.55 -10.84
N VAL A 21 -9.39 -7.77 -9.79
CA VAL A 21 -8.44 -7.70 -8.67
C VAL A 21 -8.39 -9.01 -7.89
N ARG A 22 -9.51 -9.67 -7.66
CA ARG A 22 -9.56 -10.99 -6.99
C ARG A 22 -8.81 -12.08 -7.75
N ASN A 23 -8.79 -12.00 -9.07
CA ASN A 23 -8.14 -13.00 -9.93
C ASN A 23 -6.63 -12.78 -10.11
N ILE A 24 -6.07 -11.72 -9.51
CA ILE A 24 -4.63 -11.48 -9.57
C ILE A 24 -3.92 -12.45 -8.62
N ALA A 25 -2.96 -13.21 -9.17
CA ALA A 25 -2.18 -14.16 -8.38
C ALA A 25 -1.40 -13.45 -7.26
N PRO A 26 -1.41 -14.00 -6.03
CA PRO A 26 -0.64 -13.44 -4.93
C PRO A 26 0.86 -13.53 -5.19
N LEU A 27 1.62 -12.63 -4.59
CA LEU A 27 3.08 -12.75 -4.55
C LEU A 27 3.49 -13.85 -3.58
N GLU A 28 4.67 -14.43 -3.82
CA GLU A 28 5.25 -15.42 -2.93
C GLU A 28 5.31 -14.91 -1.48
N ARG A 29 4.86 -15.72 -0.53
CA ARG A 29 4.78 -15.43 0.91
C ARG A 29 3.78 -14.33 1.30
N PHE A 30 2.98 -13.85 0.35
CA PHE A 30 1.91 -12.91 0.61
C PHE A 30 0.57 -13.54 0.27
N GLU A 31 -0.36 -13.43 1.18
CA GLU A 31 -1.77 -13.70 0.95
C GLU A 31 -2.50 -12.38 0.92
N HIS A 32 -3.49 -12.24 0.06
CA HIS A 32 -4.35 -11.07 0.05
C HIS A 32 -5.82 -11.47 0.09
N GLU A 33 -6.58 -10.72 0.85
CA GLU A 33 -8.02 -10.83 0.92
C GLU A 33 -8.65 -9.59 0.29
N VAL A 34 -9.53 -9.81 -0.68
CA VAL A 34 -10.19 -8.72 -1.42
C VAL A 34 -11.65 -8.67 -1.06
N SER A 35 -12.11 -7.54 -0.56
CA SER A 35 -13.51 -7.27 -0.27
C SER A 35 -14.01 -6.05 -1.06
N GLY A 36 -15.20 -6.17 -1.62
CA GLY A 36 -15.86 -5.10 -2.37
C GLY A 36 -16.97 -4.43 -1.58
N TYR A 37 -17.10 -3.14 -1.76
CA TYR A 37 -18.12 -2.28 -1.15
C TYR A 37 -18.75 -1.41 -2.23
N ARG A 38 -20.08 -1.37 -2.28
CA ARG A 38 -20.84 -0.49 -3.19
C ARG A 38 -21.02 0.92 -2.65
N SER A 39 -20.78 1.11 -1.36
CA SER A 39 -20.84 2.41 -0.69
C SER A 39 -19.62 2.62 0.17
N PHE A 40 -19.29 3.86 0.42
CA PHE A 40 -18.12 4.22 1.23
C PHE A 40 -18.33 3.82 2.71
N SER A 41 -17.33 3.17 3.28
CA SER A 41 -17.29 2.80 4.70
C SER A 41 -15.97 3.24 5.33
N PRO A 42 -15.98 4.24 6.20
CA PRO A 42 -14.77 4.70 6.90
C PRO A 42 -14.09 3.60 7.71
N GLU A 43 -14.87 2.71 8.30
CA GLU A 43 -14.37 1.61 9.12
C GLU A 43 -13.59 0.59 8.29
N ALA A 44 -14.09 0.28 7.09
CA ALA A 44 -13.40 -0.61 6.16
C ALA A 44 -12.07 -0.02 5.65
N VAL A 45 -11.96 1.30 5.54
CA VAL A 45 -10.72 1.99 5.14
C VAL A 45 -9.64 1.87 6.21
N ARG A 46 -9.98 2.08 7.47
CA ARG A 46 -9.02 2.21 8.58
C ARG A 46 -8.12 0.99 8.78
N GLY A 47 -8.65 -0.21 8.55
CA GLY A 47 -7.90 -1.45 8.73
C GLY A 47 -7.14 -1.94 7.50
N SER A 48 -7.36 -1.33 6.34
CA SER A 48 -6.92 -1.85 5.05
C SER A 48 -5.46 -1.52 4.72
N ASP A 49 -4.82 -2.43 4.01
CA ASP A 49 -3.47 -2.23 3.47
C ASP A 49 -3.49 -1.55 2.10
N ILE A 50 -4.49 -1.89 1.28
CA ILE A 50 -4.71 -1.30 -0.04
C ILE A 50 -6.18 -0.91 -0.16
N ILE A 51 -6.43 0.32 -0.55
CA ILE A 51 -7.76 0.86 -0.79
C ILE A 51 -7.83 1.27 -2.27
N VAL A 52 -8.77 0.69 -3.00
CA VAL A 52 -9.10 1.10 -4.37
C VAL A 52 -10.41 1.87 -4.32
N LEU A 53 -10.34 3.14 -4.64
CA LEU A 53 -11.46 4.06 -4.62
C LEU A 53 -11.86 4.38 -6.04
N ASP A 54 -12.99 3.82 -6.45
CA ASP A 54 -13.62 4.12 -7.73
C ASP A 54 -14.55 5.33 -7.56
N LEU A 55 -14.15 6.46 -8.09
CA LEU A 55 -14.98 7.64 -8.13
C LEU A 55 -16.11 7.44 -9.14
N PRO A 56 -17.38 7.61 -8.81
CA PRO A 56 -17.94 8.59 -7.87
C PRO A 56 -18.32 8.07 -6.47
N VAL A 57 -17.89 6.91 -6.04
CA VAL A 57 -18.30 6.35 -4.73
C VAL A 57 -17.88 7.25 -3.56
N ALA A 58 -16.83 8.05 -3.71
CA ALA A 58 -16.41 9.01 -2.68
C ALA A 58 -16.55 10.47 -3.14
N GLU A 59 -17.27 11.25 -2.36
CA GLU A 59 -17.44 12.68 -2.62
C GLU A 59 -16.16 13.49 -2.32
N ARG A 60 -15.30 13.00 -1.43
CA ARG A 60 -14.09 13.68 -0.96
C ARG A 60 -12.92 12.71 -0.88
N PRO A 61 -12.23 12.45 -1.99
CA PRO A 61 -11.09 11.50 -2.02
C PRO A 61 -9.96 11.86 -1.04
N GLU A 62 -9.68 13.14 -0.84
CA GLU A 62 -8.67 13.62 0.10
C GLU A 62 -9.01 13.28 1.57
N ALA A 63 -10.29 13.24 1.92
CA ALA A 63 -10.71 12.84 3.27
C ALA A 63 -10.49 11.34 3.52
N VAL A 64 -10.49 10.52 2.48
CA VAL A 64 -10.20 9.09 2.59
C VAL A 64 -8.76 8.87 3.04
N ARG A 65 -7.82 9.68 2.55
CA ARG A 65 -6.41 9.58 2.96
C ARG A 65 -6.21 9.76 4.46
N ALA A 66 -6.95 10.66 5.08
CA ALA A 66 -6.89 10.89 6.52
C ALA A 66 -7.37 9.69 7.35
N LEU A 67 -8.19 8.81 6.77
CA LEU A 67 -8.69 7.60 7.41
C LEU A 67 -7.74 6.41 7.25
N CYS A 68 -6.81 6.45 6.30
CA CYS A 68 -5.90 5.36 6.03
C CYS A 68 -4.91 5.16 7.17
N LYS A 69 -4.60 3.91 7.50
CA LYS A 69 -3.51 3.61 8.42
C LYS A 69 -2.14 3.99 7.80
N PRO A 70 -1.11 4.26 8.61
CA PRO A 70 0.22 4.53 8.10
C PRO A 70 0.73 3.42 7.19
N GLY A 71 1.24 3.79 6.01
CA GLY A 71 1.75 2.85 5.02
C GLY A 71 0.71 2.18 4.13
N ALA A 72 -0.59 2.46 4.32
CA ALA A 72 -1.63 2.02 3.41
C ALA A 72 -1.49 2.69 2.04
N ILE A 73 -1.81 1.92 1.00
CA ILE A 73 -1.80 2.39 -0.39
C ILE A 73 -3.21 2.78 -0.80
N LEU A 74 -3.37 4.01 -1.25
CA LEU A 74 -4.63 4.53 -1.78
C LEU A 74 -4.55 4.66 -3.29
N VAL A 75 -5.43 3.97 -3.99
CA VAL A 75 -5.54 3.96 -5.45
C VAL A 75 -6.85 4.60 -5.86
N PHE A 76 -6.80 5.59 -6.74
CA PHE A 76 -8.00 6.12 -7.38
C PHE A 76 -8.24 5.42 -8.71
N CYS A 77 -9.48 5.01 -8.96
CA CYS A 77 -9.93 4.49 -10.23
C CYS A 77 -10.98 5.42 -10.81
N MET A 78 -10.76 5.96 -12.00
CA MET A 78 -11.64 6.99 -12.57
C MET A 78 -11.62 7.00 -14.10
N GLU A 79 -12.66 7.57 -14.67
CA GLU A 79 -12.72 7.88 -16.10
C GLU A 79 -11.71 8.97 -16.46
N ALA A 80 -11.21 8.95 -17.71
CA ALA A 80 -10.23 9.94 -18.18
C ALA A 80 -10.73 11.39 -18.07
N GLU A 81 -12.02 11.60 -18.32
CA GLU A 81 -12.67 12.90 -18.23
C GLU A 81 -12.72 13.44 -16.80
N ALA A 82 -12.72 12.57 -15.80
CA ALA A 82 -12.73 12.97 -14.39
C ALA A 82 -11.45 13.71 -13.99
N PHE A 83 -10.33 13.49 -14.67
CA PHE A 83 -9.09 14.22 -14.41
C PHE A 83 -9.22 15.73 -14.61
N ALA A 84 -10.03 16.16 -15.57
CA ALA A 84 -10.23 17.57 -15.86
C ALA A 84 -10.95 18.33 -14.72
N VAL A 85 -11.64 17.62 -13.86
CA VAL A 85 -12.47 18.17 -12.78
C VAL A 85 -11.81 18.03 -11.41
N LEU A 86 -10.88 17.07 -11.25
CA LEU A 86 -10.19 16.85 -9.99
C LEU A 86 -9.14 17.93 -9.72
N ARG A 87 -9.15 18.39 -8.48
CA ARG A 87 -8.13 19.34 -8.00
C ARG A 87 -6.85 18.61 -7.63
N THR A 88 -5.72 19.30 -7.74
CA THR A 88 -4.39 18.78 -7.38
C THR A 88 -4.35 18.10 -6.00
N PRO A 89 -4.89 18.67 -4.91
CA PRO A 89 -4.87 18.00 -3.62
C PRO A 89 -5.54 16.62 -3.58
N SER A 90 -6.61 16.44 -4.37
CA SER A 90 -7.28 15.13 -4.47
C SER A 90 -6.41 14.10 -5.20
N LEU A 91 -5.69 14.52 -6.23
CA LEU A 91 -4.75 13.65 -6.96
C LEU A 91 -3.52 13.31 -6.12
N GLU A 92 -2.98 14.26 -5.39
CA GLU A 92 -1.83 14.06 -4.50
C GLU A 92 -2.12 13.13 -3.32
N ALA A 93 -3.38 12.99 -2.94
CA ALA A 93 -3.80 12.04 -1.91
C ALA A 93 -3.65 10.57 -2.33
N ALA A 94 -3.64 10.28 -3.64
CA ALA A 94 -3.47 8.93 -4.17
C ALA A 94 -2.01 8.53 -4.30
N ASP A 95 -1.71 7.27 -4.01
CA ASP A 95 -0.40 6.67 -4.30
C ASP A 95 -0.33 6.16 -5.74
N ASP A 96 -1.46 5.82 -6.35
CA ASP A 96 -1.57 5.40 -7.74
C ASP A 96 -2.94 5.78 -8.32
N ILE A 97 -3.02 5.87 -9.63
CA ILE A 97 -4.24 6.23 -10.35
C ILE A 97 -4.46 5.23 -11.49
N TRP A 98 -5.65 4.62 -11.50
CA TRP A 98 -6.08 3.72 -12.55
C TRP A 98 -7.17 4.38 -13.38
N VAL A 99 -6.99 4.36 -14.69
CA VAL A 99 -7.92 5.00 -15.64
C VAL A 99 -8.85 3.95 -16.22
N LYS A 100 -10.13 4.28 -16.30
CA LYS A 100 -11.14 3.48 -16.97
C LYS A 100 -11.19 3.81 -18.48
N PRO A 101 -11.56 2.86 -19.34
CA PRO A 101 -11.94 1.48 -19.03
C PRO A 101 -10.74 0.69 -18.46
N PHE A 102 -11.00 -0.10 -17.41
CA PHE A 102 -9.96 -0.85 -16.72
C PHE A 102 -9.44 -1.99 -17.62
N HIS A 103 -8.20 -1.89 -18.02
CA HIS A 103 -7.52 -2.93 -18.78
C HIS A 103 -6.97 -3.97 -17.80
N ARG A 104 -7.49 -5.18 -17.86
CA ARG A 104 -7.14 -6.28 -16.95
C ARG A 104 -5.64 -6.49 -16.83
N ASP A 105 -4.93 -6.61 -17.95
CA ASP A 105 -3.49 -6.87 -17.94
C ASP A 105 -2.68 -5.69 -17.40
N PHE A 106 -3.07 -4.47 -17.76
CA PHE A 106 -2.43 -3.25 -17.24
C PHE A 106 -2.67 -3.10 -15.75
N GLY A 107 -3.90 -3.28 -15.30
CA GLY A 107 -4.25 -3.25 -13.87
C GLY A 107 -3.53 -4.32 -13.08
N ALA A 108 -3.40 -5.53 -13.60
CA ALA A 108 -2.65 -6.61 -12.98
C ALA A 108 -1.16 -6.26 -12.79
N VAL A 109 -0.53 -5.65 -13.80
CA VAL A 109 0.87 -5.20 -13.70
C VAL A 109 1.03 -4.12 -12.65
N ARG A 110 0.14 -3.12 -12.62
CA ARG A 110 0.18 -2.04 -11.62
C ARG A 110 -0.05 -2.57 -10.21
N PHE A 111 -1.02 -3.44 -10.05
CA PHE A 111 -1.31 -4.07 -8.76
C PHE A 111 -0.12 -4.90 -8.24
N LYS A 112 0.51 -5.70 -9.10
CA LYS A 112 1.73 -6.44 -8.75
C LYS A 112 2.87 -5.53 -8.31
N LYS A 113 3.05 -4.37 -8.95
CA LYS A 113 4.04 -3.36 -8.53
C LYS A 113 3.74 -2.81 -7.15
N ILE A 114 2.47 -2.54 -6.83
CA ILE A 114 2.04 -2.12 -5.50
C ILE A 114 2.38 -3.19 -4.46
N LEU A 115 2.02 -4.45 -4.73
CA LEU A 115 2.32 -5.57 -3.83
C LEU A 115 3.84 -5.73 -3.61
N ALA A 116 4.63 -5.64 -4.67
CA ALA A 116 6.09 -5.71 -4.59
C ALA A 116 6.68 -4.57 -3.74
N GLY A 117 6.15 -3.35 -3.88
CA GLY A 117 6.54 -2.21 -3.08
C GLY A 117 6.23 -2.38 -1.59
N ILE A 118 5.05 -2.91 -1.26
CA ILE A 118 4.67 -3.23 0.13
C ILE A 118 5.60 -4.32 0.68
N LYS A 119 5.84 -5.37 -0.10
CA LYS A 119 6.74 -6.45 0.29
C LYS A 119 8.12 -5.92 0.61
N HIS A 120 8.70 -5.14 -0.28
CA HIS A 120 10.03 -4.56 -0.09
C HIS A 120 10.13 -3.72 1.19
N ARG A 121 9.13 -2.87 1.47
CA ARG A 121 9.10 -2.07 2.70
C ARG A 121 9.01 -2.92 3.96
N LYS A 122 8.18 -3.98 3.94
CA LYS A 122 8.03 -4.90 5.08
C LYS A 122 9.30 -5.71 5.32
N ASP A 123 9.92 -6.21 4.26
CA ASP A 123 11.17 -6.97 4.35
C ASP A 123 12.32 -6.10 4.87
N SER A 124 12.46 -4.88 4.37
CA SER A 124 13.46 -3.91 4.84
C SER A 124 13.27 -3.57 6.33
N ARG A 125 12.03 -3.33 6.74
CA ARG A 125 11.71 -3.05 8.15
C ARG A 125 12.02 -4.23 9.06
N LEU A 126 11.70 -5.44 8.63
CA LEU A 126 11.97 -6.66 9.37
C LEU A 126 13.49 -6.89 9.52
N THR A 127 14.23 -6.74 8.43
CA THR A 127 15.69 -6.84 8.43
C THR A 127 16.31 -5.81 9.37
N GLN A 128 15.83 -4.56 9.33
CA GLN A 128 16.31 -3.53 10.26
C GLN A 128 16.04 -3.90 11.72
N THR A 129 14.84 -4.39 12.03
CA THR A 129 14.49 -4.84 13.39
C THR A 129 15.39 -5.97 13.86
N TYR A 130 15.69 -6.95 13.01
CA TYR A 130 16.59 -8.04 13.35
C TYR A 130 18.02 -7.54 13.62
N LEU A 131 18.54 -6.66 12.76
CA LEU A 131 19.86 -6.06 12.96
C LEU A 131 19.93 -5.29 14.27
N ASP A 132 18.91 -4.50 14.59
CA ASP A 132 18.85 -3.75 15.83
C ASP A 132 18.84 -4.68 17.05
N THR A 133 18.02 -5.72 17.00
CA THR A 133 17.93 -6.72 18.08
C THR A 133 19.24 -7.47 18.29
N ILE A 134 19.90 -7.89 17.21
CA ILE A 134 21.18 -8.61 17.27
C ILE A 134 22.27 -7.69 17.85
N ILE A 135 22.36 -6.46 17.33
CA ILE A 135 23.39 -5.50 17.77
C ILE A 135 23.20 -5.15 19.26
N ASP A 136 21.96 -4.89 19.68
CA ASP A 136 21.65 -4.53 21.08
C ASP A 136 21.76 -5.72 22.04
N SER A 137 21.79 -6.96 21.54
CA SER A 137 22.01 -8.17 22.35
C SER A 137 23.48 -8.45 22.64
N ILE A 138 24.41 -7.75 21.98
CA ILE A 138 25.84 -7.91 22.22
C ILE A 138 26.24 -7.08 23.44
N PRO A 139 26.93 -7.69 24.44
CA PRO A 139 27.25 -6.99 25.68
C PRO A 139 28.32 -5.91 25.52
N ASP A 140 29.09 -5.95 24.45
CA ASP A 140 30.12 -4.97 24.17
C ASP A 140 29.58 -3.79 23.37
N LEU A 141 30.16 -2.60 23.61
CA LEU A 141 29.81 -1.42 22.84
C LEU A 141 30.30 -1.55 21.39
N ILE A 142 29.36 -1.51 20.44
CA ILE A 142 29.64 -1.60 19.02
C ILE A 142 29.20 -0.33 18.33
N TRP A 143 30.07 0.21 17.47
CA TRP A 143 29.74 1.32 16.59
C TRP A 143 30.10 1.03 15.14
N PHE A 144 29.24 1.47 14.26
CA PHE A 144 29.44 1.38 12.82
C PHE A 144 29.82 2.75 12.27
N LYS A 145 30.78 2.79 11.37
CA LYS A 145 31.19 4.01 10.68
C LYS A 145 31.06 3.83 9.17
N ASP A 146 30.75 4.90 8.48
CA ASP A 146 30.88 4.94 7.02
C ASP A 146 32.35 5.07 6.59
N VAL A 147 32.61 5.03 5.29
CA VAL A 147 33.96 5.18 4.72
C VAL A 147 34.60 6.56 5.00
N LYS A 148 33.79 7.54 5.40
CA LYS A 148 34.24 8.89 5.78
C LYS A 148 34.49 9.02 7.30
N GLY A 149 34.25 7.97 8.06
CA GLY A 149 34.41 7.93 9.51
C GLY A 149 33.22 8.45 10.33
N SER A 150 32.09 8.74 9.68
CA SER A 150 30.86 9.12 10.38
C SER A 150 30.24 7.93 11.11
N HIS A 151 29.74 8.12 12.30
CA HIS A 151 29.04 7.07 13.04
C HIS A 151 27.67 6.84 12.44
N LEU A 152 27.39 5.61 11.96
CA LEU A 152 26.11 5.22 11.40
C LEU A 152 25.18 4.64 12.46
N LYS A 153 25.76 3.89 13.42
CA LYS A 153 24.98 3.23 14.46
C LYS A 153 25.86 2.86 15.65
N VAL A 154 25.25 2.93 16.84
CA VAL A 154 25.83 2.47 18.12
C VAL A 154 24.78 1.60 18.80
N ASN A 155 25.19 0.46 19.39
CA ASN A 155 24.30 -0.36 20.21
C ASN A 155 24.11 0.27 21.59
N ASN A 156 23.15 -0.28 22.36
CA ASN A 156 22.80 0.19 23.71
C ASN A 156 23.66 -0.47 24.81
N GLY A 157 24.82 -0.98 24.47
CA GLY A 157 25.73 -1.76 25.33
C GLY A 157 26.05 -1.19 26.68
#